data_aac0804d248e5ffbb40baa1fc8fc3030
#
_entry.id   aac0804d248e5ffbb40baa1fc8fc3030
#
_cell.length_a   1.000
_cell.length_b   1.000
_cell.length_c   1.000
_cell.angle_alpha   90.00
_cell.angle_beta   90.00
_cell.angle_gamma   90.00
#
_symmetry.space_group_name_H-M   'P 1'
#
loop_
_entity.id
_entity.type
_entity.pdbx_description
1 polymer ?
#
loop_
_entity_poly.entity_id
_entity_poly.type
_entity_poly.pdbx_seq_one_letter_code
_entity_poly.pdbx_strand_id
1 'polypeptide(L)'
;MYTPKPLQWDNALSTGDETIDSQHKYLVETLNALGDSITQGHAIESVARILGRLRFYEGWHFTREEECFEVYHCPAAEKNHKAHKAFVVKFDKYHSKFLEEGGTIELALKIHEEIMDWIVNHILVVDGELYPCIHKRPKPVKQ
;
A
#
# COMPACT_ATOMS: atom_id res chain seq x y z
N MET A 1 -5.22 -9.36 -20.49
CA MET A 1 -5.91 -8.69 -19.36
C MET A 1 -5.15 -8.93 -18.06
N TYR A 2 -5.06 -7.92 -17.25
CA TYR A 2 -4.43 -8.04 -15.93
C TYR A 2 -5.20 -9.01 -15.03
N THR A 3 -4.48 -9.91 -14.37
CA THR A 3 -5.05 -10.86 -13.40
C THR A 3 -4.43 -10.63 -12.04
N PRO A 4 -5.22 -10.30 -11.01
CA PRO A 4 -4.67 -10.14 -9.66
C PRO A 4 -3.99 -11.41 -9.18
N LYS A 5 -2.79 -11.25 -8.62
CA LYS A 5 -2.04 -12.35 -7.99
C LYS A 5 -1.78 -11.99 -6.55
N PRO A 6 -1.94 -12.93 -5.61
CA PRO A 6 -1.64 -12.66 -4.21
C PRO A 6 -0.18 -12.28 -4.03
N LEU A 7 0.05 -11.26 -3.23
CA LEU A 7 1.39 -10.88 -2.80
C LEU A 7 1.66 -11.56 -1.47
N GLN A 8 2.82 -12.21 -1.35
CA GLN A 8 3.23 -12.82 -0.10
C GLN A 8 4.26 -11.94 0.58
N TRP A 9 4.10 -11.79 1.90
CA TRP A 9 5.07 -11.06 2.68
C TRP A 9 6.39 -11.82 2.74
N ASP A 10 7.52 -11.11 2.62
CA ASP A 10 8.83 -11.65 2.93
C ASP A 10 9.69 -10.55 3.56
N ASN A 11 10.86 -10.95 4.08
CA ASN A 11 11.72 -10.04 4.83
C ASN A 11 12.30 -8.89 4.00
N ALA A 12 12.30 -8.99 2.67
CA ALA A 12 12.71 -7.89 1.83
C ALA A 12 11.80 -6.67 1.98
N LEU A 13 10.56 -6.88 2.45
CA LEU A 13 9.59 -5.82 2.66
C LEU A 13 9.69 -5.19 4.07
N SER A 14 10.53 -5.72 4.95
CA SER A 14 10.65 -5.19 6.32
C SER A 14 11.30 -3.81 6.35
N THR A 15 10.74 -2.92 7.16
CA THR A 15 11.29 -1.59 7.43
C THR A 15 12.23 -1.58 8.64
N GLY A 16 12.25 -2.68 9.38
CA GLY A 16 12.98 -2.75 10.64
C GLY A 16 12.17 -2.30 11.85
N ASP A 17 10.98 -1.76 11.63
CA ASP A 17 10.03 -1.40 12.69
C ASP A 17 8.89 -2.40 12.69
N GLU A 18 8.70 -3.10 13.80
CA GLU A 18 7.74 -4.18 13.91
C GLU A 18 6.29 -3.71 13.72
N THR A 19 5.98 -2.54 14.26
CA THR A 19 4.64 -1.96 14.15
C THR A 19 4.32 -1.56 12.71
N ILE A 20 5.25 -0.88 12.04
CA ILE A 20 5.08 -0.50 10.62
C ILE A 20 4.98 -1.75 9.76
N ASP A 21 5.82 -2.75 10.01
CA ASP A 21 5.76 -4.01 9.26
C ASP A 21 4.40 -4.71 9.42
N SER A 22 3.84 -4.71 10.61
CA SER A 22 2.50 -5.28 10.87
C SER A 22 1.42 -4.53 10.09
N GLN A 23 1.54 -3.20 9.99
CA GLN A 23 0.62 -2.39 9.21
C GLN A 23 0.74 -2.70 7.72
N HIS A 24 1.95 -2.87 7.22
CA HIS A 24 2.18 -3.27 5.82
C HIS A 24 1.61 -4.65 5.52
N LYS A 25 1.76 -5.61 6.44
CA LYS A 25 1.17 -6.94 6.27
C LYS A 25 -0.35 -6.86 6.15
N TYR A 26 -0.99 -6.03 6.96
CA TYR A 26 -2.44 -5.82 6.88
C TYR A 26 -2.85 -5.21 5.54
N LEU A 27 -2.06 -4.25 5.02
CA LEU A 27 -2.31 -3.66 3.71
C LEU A 27 -2.21 -4.70 2.61
N VAL A 28 -1.20 -5.56 2.66
CA VAL A 28 -1.02 -6.64 1.70
C VAL A 28 -2.21 -7.61 1.74
N GLU A 29 -2.64 -7.99 2.94
CA GLU A 29 -3.81 -8.86 3.11
C GLU A 29 -5.08 -8.24 2.54
N THR A 30 -5.29 -6.94 2.79
CA THR A 30 -6.47 -6.22 2.28
C THR A 30 -6.42 -6.13 0.76
N LEU A 31 -5.25 -5.86 0.20
CA LEU A 31 -5.07 -5.81 -1.25
C LEU A 31 -5.32 -7.18 -1.89
N ASN A 32 -4.85 -8.25 -1.24
CA ASN A 32 -5.11 -9.60 -1.71
C ASN A 32 -6.61 -9.93 -1.64
N ALA A 33 -7.30 -9.48 -0.60
CA ALA A 33 -8.75 -9.65 -0.48
C ALA A 33 -9.50 -8.93 -1.59
N LEU A 34 -9.01 -7.75 -1.99
CA LEU A 34 -9.57 -7.02 -3.13
C LEU A 34 -9.43 -7.84 -4.42
N GLY A 35 -8.22 -8.36 -4.66
CA GLY A 35 -7.97 -9.21 -5.84
C GLY A 35 -8.86 -10.44 -5.88
N ASP A 36 -9.01 -11.12 -4.74
CA ASP A 36 -9.87 -12.30 -4.63
C ASP A 36 -11.35 -11.95 -4.88
N SER A 37 -11.81 -10.84 -4.32
CA SER A 37 -13.19 -10.39 -4.50
C SER A 37 -13.51 -10.12 -5.96
N ILE A 38 -12.56 -9.53 -6.69
CA ILE A 38 -12.72 -9.26 -8.12
C ILE A 38 -12.72 -10.57 -8.92
N THR A 39 -11.74 -11.45 -8.69
CA THR A 39 -11.59 -12.68 -9.48
C THR A 39 -12.67 -13.69 -9.20
N GLN A 40 -13.24 -13.72 -8.00
CA GLN A 40 -14.33 -14.62 -7.65
C GLN A 40 -15.71 -14.08 -8.06
N GLY A 41 -15.76 -12.90 -8.67
CA GLY A 41 -17.02 -12.33 -9.15
C GLY A 41 -17.95 -11.87 -8.04
N HIS A 42 -17.41 -11.44 -6.92
CA HIS A 42 -18.20 -10.89 -5.82
C HIS A 42 -18.93 -9.61 -6.28
N ALA A 43 -20.01 -9.29 -5.57
CA ALA A 43 -20.82 -8.10 -5.88
C ALA A 43 -19.96 -6.82 -5.83
N ILE A 44 -20.30 -5.88 -6.70
CA ILE A 44 -19.60 -4.58 -6.77
C ILE A 44 -19.61 -3.87 -5.43
N GLU A 45 -20.66 -4.02 -4.63
CA GLU A 45 -20.75 -3.44 -3.29
C GLU A 45 -19.65 -3.98 -2.35
N SER A 46 -19.31 -5.27 -2.50
CA SER A 46 -18.21 -5.88 -1.73
C SER A 46 -16.86 -5.30 -2.13
N VAL A 47 -16.65 -5.14 -3.43
CA VAL A 47 -15.43 -4.52 -3.97
C VAL A 47 -15.32 -3.07 -3.47
N ALA A 48 -16.42 -2.32 -3.55
CA ALA A 48 -16.47 -0.93 -3.09
C ALA A 48 -16.13 -0.80 -1.61
N ARG A 49 -16.62 -1.73 -0.77
CA ARG A 49 -16.30 -1.72 0.67
C ARG A 49 -14.84 -1.94 0.95
N ILE A 50 -14.20 -2.86 0.21
CA ILE A 50 -12.77 -3.12 0.38
C ILE A 50 -11.96 -1.89 -0.04
N LEU A 51 -12.33 -1.24 -1.15
CA LEU A 51 -11.69 -0.02 -1.61
C LEU A 51 -11.79 1.11 -0.56
N GLY A 52 -12.97 1.29 0.03
CA GLY A 52 -13.18 2.29 1.08
C GLY A 52 -12.35 1.99 2.33
N ARG A 53 -12.27 0.73 2.73
CA ARG A 53 -11.45 0.30 3.87
C ARG A 53 -9.97 0.55 3.60
N LEU A 54 -9.53 0.22 2.40
CA LEU A 54 -8.15 0.42 1.98
C LEU A 54 -7.77 1.91 2.03
N ARG A 55 -8.64 2.78 1.51
CA ARG A 55 -8.42 4.22 1.53
C ARG A 55 -8.31 4.76 2.96
N PHE A 56 -9.21 4.34 3.83
CA PHE A 56 -9.20 4.77 5.23
C PHE A 56 -7.92 4.32 5.93
N TYR A 57 -7.56 3.06 5.77
CA TYR A 57 -6.39 2.48 6.43
C TYR A 57 -5.09 3.11 5.94
N GLU A 58 -4.98 3.38 4.64
CA GLU A 58 -3.80 4.03 4.07
C GLU A 58 -3.56 5.41 4.69
N GLY A 59 -4.60 6.23 4.82
CA GLY A 59 -4.47 7.54 5.45
C GLY A 59 -4.02 7.45 6.90
N TRP A 60 -4.59 6.51 7.65
CA TRP A 60 -4.21 6.25 9.03
C TRP A 60 -2.76 5.75 9.13
N HIS A 61 -2.39 4.80 8.30
CA HIS A 61 -1.05 4.21 8.26
C HIS A 61 0.01 5.23 7.86
N PHE A 62 -0.25 6.02 6.84
CA PHE A 62 0.71 7.02 6.36
C PHE A 62 1.11 7.99 7.46
N THR A 63 0.15 8.45 8.26
CA THR A 63 0.43 9.35 9.38
C THR A 63 1.39 8.71 10.39
N ARG A 64 1.17 7.45 10.74
CA ARG A 64 2.02 6.74 11.69
C ARG A 64 3.42 6.49 11.15
N GLU A 65 3.49 6.13 9.87
CA GLU A 65 4.78 5.90 9.23
C GLU A 65 5.60 7.19 9.14
N GLU A 66 4.95 8.31 8.77
CA GLU A 66 5.61 9.61 8.71
C GLU A 66 6.13 10.03 10.08
N GLU A 67 5.36 9.79 11.15
CA GLU A 67 5.81 10.03 12.52
C GLU A 67 7.07 9.22 12.85
N CYS A 68 7.09 7.96 12.41
CA CYS A 68 8.24 7.08 12.64
C CYS A 68 9.49 7.63 11.93
N PHE A 69 9.37 8.06 10.68
CA PHE A 69 10.48 8.67 9.94
C PHE A 69 11.01 9.92 10.66
N GLU A 70 10.10 10.74 11.22
CA GLU A 70 10.47 11.96 11.95
C GLU A 70 11.17 11.64 13.26
N VAL A 71 10.66 10.66 14.04
CA VAL A 71 11.25 10.26 15.32
C VAL A 71 12.71 9.83 15.15
N TYR A 72 13.02 9.12 14.07
CA TYR A 72 14.38 8.67 13.80
C TYR A 72 15.20 9.68 12.99
N HIS A 73 14.66 10.88 12.73
CA HIS A 73 15.34 11.91 11.94
C HIS A 73 15.87 11.35 10.61
N CYS A 74 15.04 10.54 9.97
CA CYS A 74 15.45 9.83 8.75
C CYS A 74 15.52 10.80 7.57
N PRO A 75 16.63 10.82 6.79
CA PRO A 75 16.73 11.71 5.63
C PRO A 75 15.65 11.46 4.57
N ALA A 76 15.04 10.30 4.55
CA ALA A 76 13.99 9.96 3.59
C ALA A 76 12.59 10.45 4.02
N ALA A 77 12.46 11.14 5.16
CA ALA A 77 11.15 11.58 5.68
C ALA A 77 10.35 12.40 4.66
N GLU A 78 10.98 13.38 4.02
CA GLU A 78 10.30 14.22 3.04
C GLU A 78 9.89 13.43 1.80
N LYS A 79 10.76 12.57 1.32
CA LYS A 79 10.48 11.69 0.17
C LYS A 79 9.29 10.78 0.45
N ASN A 80 9.23 10.21 1.66
CA ASN A 80 8.14 9.36 2.13
C ASN A 80 6.82 10.16 2.14
N HIS A 81 6.82 11.34 2.74
CA HIS A 81 5.65 12.21 2.81
C HIS A 81 5.13 12.59 1.42
N LYS A 82 6.01 12.99 0.51
CA LYS A 82 5.63 13.36 -0.85
C LYS A 82 5.02 12.17 -1.62
N ALA A 83 5.61 11.00 -1.45
CA ALA A 83 5.10 9.78 -2.09
C ALA A 83 3.68 9.44 -1.59
N HIS A 84 3.44 9.59 -0.30
CA HIS A 84 2.11 9.38 0.29
C HIS A 84 1.08 10.35 -0.27
N LYS A 85 1.43 11.63 -0.37
CA LYS A 85 0.51 12.64 -0.94
C LYS A 85 0.16 12.32 -2.39
N ALA A 86 1.15 11.94 -3.18
CA ALA A 86 0.91 11.57 -4.58
C ALA A 86 0.00 10.36 -4.70
N PHE A 87 0.20 9.36 -3.84
CA PHE A 87 -0.65 8.16 -3.82
C PHE A 87 -2.10 8.52 -3.50
N VAL A 88 -2.33 9.33 -2.47
CA VAL A 88 -3.70 9.71 -2.06
C VAL A 88 -4.44 10.41 -3.20
N VAL A 89 -3.77 11.35 -3.87
CA VAL A 89 -4.37 12.07 -5.01
C VAL A 89 -4.76 11.08 -6.11
N LYS A 90 -3.87 10.18 -6.46
CA LYS A 90 -4.11 9.18 -7.51
C LYS A 90 -5.22 8.20 -7.12
N PHE A 91 -5.16 7.69 -5.90
CA PHE A 91 -6.18 6.76 -5.40
C PHE A 91 -7.57 7.41 -5.40
N ASP A 92 -7.68 8.62 -4.86
CA ASP A 92 -8.96 9.32 -4.76
C ASP A 92 -9.55 9.58 -6.15
N LYS A 93 -8.72 9.87 -7.14
CA LYS A 93 -9.17 10.04 -8.52
C LYS A 93 -9.78 8.74 -9.07
N TYR A 94 -9.09 7.61 -8.89
CA TYR A 94 -9.61 6.30 -9.35
C TYR A 94 -10.85 5.88 -8.57
N HIS A 95 -10.85 6.11 -7.26
CA HIS A 95 -11.97 5.72 -6.39
C HIS A 95 -13.23 6.51 -6.74
N SER A 96 -13.09 7.83 -6.93
CA SER A 96 -14.22 8.67 -7.36
C SER A 96 -14.77 8.21 -8.71
N LYS A 97 -13.89 7.93 -9.66
CA LYS A 97 -14.29 7.42 -10.96
C LYS A 97 -15.04 6.10 -10.86
N PHE A 98 -14.54 5.19 -10.01
CA PHE A 98 -15.19 3.90 -9.77
C PHE A 98 -16.62 4.09 -9.25
N LEU A 99 -16.80 4.98 -8.28
CA LEU A 99 -18.12 5.26 -7.71
C LEU A 99 -19.05 5.94 -8.71
N GLU A 100 -18.55 6.90 -9.48
CA GLU A 100 -19.35 7.63 -10.47
C GLU A 100 -19.83 6.74 -11.62
N GLU A 101 -19.02 5.77 -12.03
CA GLU A 101 -19.35 4.87 -13.13
C GLU A 101 -20.11 3.62 -12.68
N GLY A 102 -20.52 3.57 -11.42
CA GLY A 102 -21.27 2.45 -10.88
C GLY A 102 -20.46 1.18 -10.62
N GLY A 103 -19.13 1.29 -10.69
CA GLY A 103 -18.24 0.19 -10.35
C GLY A 103 -18.13 -0.88 -11.43
N THR A 104 -17.27 -0.69 -12.42
CA THR A 104 -17.01 -1.70 -13.42
C THR A 104 -15.87 -2.63 -13.00
N ILE A 105 -15.89 -3.87 -13.45
CA ILE A 105 -14.80 -4.83 -13.18
C ILE A 105 -13.50 -4.36 -13.81
N GLU A 106 -13.53 -3.81 -15.03
CA GLU A 106 -12.35 -3.28 -15.69
C GLU A 106 -11.66 -2.21 -14.85
N LEU A 107 -12.44 -1.29 -14.27
CA LEU A 107 -11.88 -0.23 -13.45
C LEU A 107 -11.35 -0.78 -12.10
N ALA A 108 -12.05 -1.75 -11.51
CA ALA A 108 -11.58 -2.41 -10.28
C ALA A 108 -10.24 -3.11 -10.52
N LEU A 109 -10.09 -3.80 -11.65
CA LEU A 109 -8.82 -4.44 -12.03
C LEU A 109 -7.71 -3.41 -12.21
N LYS A 110 -8.01 -2.28 -12.84
CA LYS A 110 -7.03 -1.21 -13.05
C LYS A 110 -6.58 -0.63 -11.71
N ILE A 111 -7.50 -0.39 -10.80
CA ILE A 111 -7.19 0.11 -9.46
C ILE A 111 -6.29 -0.88 -8.73
N HIS A 112 -6.63 -2.16 -8.74
CA HIS A 112 -5.83 -3.20 -8.09
C HIS A 112 -4.39 -3.21 -8.63
N GLU A 113 -4.22 -3.20 -9.95
CA GLU A 113 -2.91 -3.19 -10.59
C GLU A 113 -2.07 -1.99 -10.15
N GLU A 114 -2.66 -0.80 -10.19
CA GLU A 114 -1.97 0.44 -9.82
C GLU A 114 -1.56 0.44 -8.34
N ILE A 115 -2.45 0.00 -7.46
CA ILE A 115 -2.16 -0.05 -6.03
C ILE A 115 -1.09 -1.09 -5.75
N MET A 116 -1.18 -2.28 -6.36
CA MET A 116 -0.21 -3.35 -6.17
C MET A 116 1.20 -2.89 -6.56
N ASP A 117 1.33 -2.30 -7.74
CA ASP A 117 2.62 -1.80 -8.22
C ASP A 117 3.16 -0.73 -7.29
N TRP A 118 2.31 0.20 -6.86
CA TRP A 118 2.73 1.29 -5.99
C TRP A 118 3.17 0.77 -4.61
N ILE A 119 2.38 -0.12 -4.01
CA ILE A 119 2.69 -0.64 -2.66
C ILE A 119 4.02 -1.40 -2.67
N VAL A 120 4.22 -2.30 -3.63
CA VAL A 120 5.46 -3.07 -3.69
C VAL A 120 6.67 -2.16 -3.85
N ASN A 121 6.63 -1.24 -4.81
CA ASN A 121 7.75 -0.34 -5.05
C ASN A 121 7.98 0.61 -3.89
N HIS A 122 6.91 1.16 -3.31
CA HIS A 122 7.02 2.12 -2.21
C HIS A 122 7.61 1.45 -0.96
N ILE A 123 7.10 0.28 -0.58
CA ILE A 123 7.60 -0.43 0.61
C ILE A 123 9.07 -0.83 0.41
N LEU A 124 9.40 -1.40 -0.75
CA LEU A 124 10.78 -1.85 -1.01
C LEU A 124 11.78 -0.69 -1.07
N VAL A 125 11.44 0.38 -1.77
CA VAL A 125 12.38 1.46 -2.06
C VAL A 125 12.33 2.55 -1.01
N VAL A 126 11.15 3.14 -0.79
CA VAL A 126 11.03 4.32 0.08
C VAL A 126 11.00 3.92 1.55
N ASP A 127 10.09 3.02 1.92
CA ASP A 127 9.93 2.62 3.32
C ASP A 127 11.13 1.80 3.81
N GLY A 128 11.78 1.08 2.90
CA GLY A 128 13.02 0.35 3.21
C GLY A 128 14.15 1.25 3.68
N GLU A 129 14.12 2.53 3.32
CA GLU A 129 15.11 3.51 3.78
C GLU A 129 15.01 3.80 5.28
N LEU A 130 13.91 3.41 5.92
CA LEU A 130 13.75 3.54 7.37
C LEU A 130 14.68 2.60 8.12
N TYR A 131 14.98 1.43 7.57
CA TYR A 131 15.78 0.42 8.25
C TYR A 131 17.15 0.95 8.72
N PRO A 132 17.97 1.59 7.85
CA PRO A 132 19.25 2.14 8.31
C PRO A 132 19.09 3.23 9.35
N CYS A 133 17.99 3.97 9.33
CA CYS A 133 17.74 5.03 10.30
C CYS A 133 17.48 4.46 11.71
N ILE A 134 16.79 3.32 11.79
CA ILE A 134 16.49 2.64 13.05
C ILE A 134 17.71 1.90 13.58
N HIS A 135 18.33 1.08 12.71
CA HIS A 135 19.36 0.13 13.13
C HIS A 135 20.79 0.64 12.98
N LYS A 136 20.98 1.83 12.41
CA LYS A 136 22.30 2.44 12.17
C LYS A 136 23.25 1.54 11.35
N ARG A 137 22.65 0.75 10.45
CA ARG A 137 23.39 -0.16 9.55
C ARG A 137 22.53 -0.43 8.32
N PRO A 138 23.14 -0.84 7.18
CA PRO A 138 22.39 -1.18 5.98
C PRO A 138 21.41 -2.31 6.21
N LYS A 139 20.28 -2.28 5.48
CA LYS A 139 19.30 -3.36 5.51
C LYS A 139 19.93 -4.63 4.97
N PRO A 140 19.73 -5.81 5.62
CA PRO A 140 20.24 -7.08 5.11
C PRO A 140 19.70 -7.36 3.71
N VAL A 141 20.58 -7.90 2.86
CA VAL A 141 20.20 -8.33 1.51
C VAL A 141 19.45 -9.64 1.62
N LYS A 142 18.37 -9.77 0.83
CA LYS A 142 17.62 -11.02 0.75
C LYS A 142 18.50 -12.10 0.12
N GLN A 143 18.56 -13.23 0.77
CA GLN A 143 19.26 -14.41 0.26
C GLN A 143 18.31 -15.45 -0.32
#